data_314d256aa2ef6b6dea933da5926b902b
#
_entry.id   314d256aa2ef6b6dea933da5926b902b
#
_cell.length_a   1.000
_cell.length_b   1.000
_cell.length_c   1.000
_cell.angle_alpha   90.00
_cell.angle_beta   90.00
_cell.angle_gamma   90.00
#
_symmetry.space_group_name_H-M   'P 1'
#
loop_
_entity.id
_entity.type
_entity.pdbx_description
1 polymer ?
#
loop_
_entity_poly.entity_id
_entity_poly.type
_entity_poly.pdbx_seq_one_letter_code
_entity_poly.pdbx_strand_id
1 'polypeptide(L)'
;MKKSLYLATFLLFFSSSLFADGLMQLFNGNFTSCTKALKNIKDDLYEFLPENSTLLSTQPDAFIGRFFPSIPCRFSAGITTSATLIDTEFVADGFKLILDDISAALPQDYFHDFSFSIPQKVLLPTAAVTARIGGIFFPFDIGAFAVTTTDSLIKDISFDDFSMDLSYTCFGGDIRYAILEGGNFFPKISCGLGYIFSHYDFKMNMNKAVYSDEYELGKINSSINMLIESHTIYAQAQISKKFFIFVPYLGAKALVSVFRTDCGWSVNTVNTIKNIYGADSFSATDTGPFQTQIYSGCGVQFPFIQLGLNTAYNFSNKKFSAAFIANFKL
;
A
#
# COMPACT_ATOMS: atom_id res chain seq x y z
N MET A 1 10.79 -1.14 -17.48
CA MET A 1 10.90 -2.56 -17.74
C MET A 1 11.57 -3.39 -16.63
N LYS A 2 12.63 -2.96 -15.93
CA LYS A 2 13.24 -3.75 -14.83
C LYS A 2 12.41 -3.80 -13.54
N LYS A 3 11.51 -2.87 -13.29
CA LYS A 3 10.76 -2.74 -12.02
C LYS A 3 9.52 -3.65 -11.92
N SER A 4 8.90 -4.01 -13.05
CA SER A 4 7.84 -5.02 -13.09
C SER A 4 8.38 -6.45 -12.91
N LEU A 5 9.66 -6.65 -13.20
CA LEU A 5 10.34 -7.93 -13.06
C LEU A 5 10.41 -8.39 -11.59
N TYR A 6 10.55 -7.46 -10.64
CA TYR A 6 10.74 -7.78 -9.22
C TYR A 6 9.45 -8.20 -8.50
N LEU A 7 8.33 -7.57 -8.84
CA LEU A 7 7.03 -8.03 -8.35
C LEU A 7 6.66 -9.39 -8.96
N ALA A 8 7.02 -9.58 -10.22
CA ALA A 8 6.84 -10.84 -10.94
C ALA A 8 7.68 -11.98 -10.38
N THR A 9 8.92 -11.71 -9.95
CA THR A 9 9.79 -12.74 -9.35
C THR A 9 9.21 -13.24 -8.01
N PHE A 10 8.56 -12.37 -7.24
CA PHE A 10 7.82 -12.73 -6.04
C PHE A 10 6.72 -13.74 -6.30
N LEU A 11 6.08 -13.62 -7.44
CA LEU A 11 4.92 -14.40 -7.83
C LEU A 11 5.28 -15.70 -8.59
N LEU A 12 6.44 -15.76 -9.22
CA LEU A 12 6.97 -16.96 -9.88
C LEU A 12 7.18 -18.16 -8.93
N PHE A 13 7.16 -17.92 -7.63
CA PHE A 13 7.40 -18.98 -6.64
C PHE A 13 6.26 -19.99 -6.52
N PHE A 14 5.04 -19.59 -6.77
CA PHE A 14 3.93 -20.53 -6.82
C PHE A 14 3.94 -21.41 -8.10
N SER A 15 4.85 -21.16 -9.02
CA SER A 15 4.83 -21.74 -10.35
C SER A 15 5.78 -22.91 -10.59
N SER A 16 6.55 -23.40 -9.59
CA SER A 16 7.45 -24.52 -9.84
C SER A 16 6.75 -25.88 -9.69
N SER A 17 7.06 -26.81 -10.60
CA SER A 17 6.48 -28.15 -10.65
C SER A 17 6.67 -28.98 -9.38
N LEU A 18 7.69 -28.65 -8.58
CA LEU A 18 7.94 -29.26 -7.27
C LEU A 18 6.86 -28.95 -6.21
N PHE A 19 6.12 -27.86 -6.39
CA PHE A 19 4.96 -27.56 -5.55
C PHE A 19 3.81 -28.54 -5.71
N ALA A 20 3.65 -29.16 -6.87
CA ALA A 20 2.51 -30.00 -7.16
C ALA A 20 2.44 -31.26 -6.28
N ASP A 21 3.54 -31.97 -6.15
CA ASP A 21 3.57 -33.22 -5.35
C ASP A 21 3.63 -32.94 -3.85
N GLY A 22 4.32 -31.88 -3.43
CA GLY A 22 4.37 -31.44 -2.05
C GLY A 22 3.03 -30.88 -1.55
N LEU A 23 2.38 -30.06 -2.37
CA LEU A 23 1.03 -29.63 -2.12
C LEU A 23 0.05 -30.81 -2.10
N MET A 24 0.19 -31.80 -2.97
CA MET A 24 -0.67 -33.00 -2.95
C MET A 24 -0.61 -33.79 -1.65
N GLN A 25 0.53 -33.83 -0.97
CA GLN A 25 0.65 -34.48 0.35
C GLN A 25 0.16 -33.57 1.49
N LEU A 26 0.38 -32.24 1.40
CA LEU A 26 -0.22 -31.26 2.30
C LEU A 26 -1.75 -31.26 2.26
N PHE A 27 -2.33 -31.45 1.08
CA PHE A 27 -3.78 -31.47 0.87
C PHE A 27 -4.51 -32.66 1.55
N ASN A 28 -3.77 -33.65 1.99
CA ASN A 28 -4.35 -34.76 2.76
C ASN A 28 -4.36 -34.54 4.29
N GLY A 29 -3.89 -33.41 4.79
CA GLY A 29 -3.80 -33.34 6.25
C GLY A 29 -3.75 -32.00 6.97
N ASN A 30 -3.26 -30.88 6.47
CA ASN A 30 -3.27 -29.63 7.29
C ASN A 30 -2.89 -28.37 6.52
N PHE A 31 -3.88 -27.59 6.10
CA PHE A 31 -3.71 -26.24 5.51
C PHE A 31 -3.40 -25.12 6.54
N THR A 32 -3.09 -25.47 7.77
CA THR A 32 -2.89 -24.51 8.86
C THR A 32 -1.72 -23.59 8.61
N SER A 33 -0.69 -24.02 7.92
CA SER A 33 0.51 -23.20 7.65
C SER A 33 0.28 -22.18 6.55
N CYS A 34 -0.46 -22.55 5.50
CA CYS A 34 -0.83 -21.60 4.45
C CYS A 34 -1.69 -20.47 5.01
N THR A 35 -2.73 -20.80 5.77
CA THR A 35 -3.58 -19.80 6.44
C THR A 35 -2.80 -18.99 7.47
N LYS A 36 -1.84 -19.58 8.18
CA LYS A 36 -0.96 -18.87 9.11
C LYS A 36 -0.02 -17.91 8.40
N ALA A 37 0.58 -18.32 7.28
CA ALA A 37 1.44 -17.46 6.47
C ALA A 37 0.67 -16.24 5.91
N LEU A 38 -0.56 -16.45 5.41
CA LEU A 38 -1.42 -15.38 4.94
C LEU A 38 -1.84 -14.42 6.06
N LYS A 39 -2.05 -14.92 7.29
CA LYS A 39 -2.31 -14.06 8.45
C LYS A 39 -1.09 -13.22 8.83
N ASN A 40 0.11 -13.77 8.78
CA ASN A 40 1.33 -13.02 9.05
C ASN A 40 1.52 -11.90 7.99
N ILE A 41 1.37 -12.23 6.71
CA ILE A 41 1.43 -11.24 5.61
C ILE A 41 0.40 -10.12 5.84
N LYS A 42 -0.82 -10.46 6.25
CA LYS A 42 -1.86 -9.48 6.60
C LYS A 42 -1.40 -8.53 7.71
N ASP A 43 -0.81 -9.05 8.79
CA ASP A 43 -0.40 -8.25 9.93
C ASP A 43 0.72 -7.26 9.53
N ASP A 44 1.65 -7.69 8.71
CA ASP A 44 2.71 -6.82 8.17
C ASP A 44 2.15 -5.75 7.22
N LEU A 45 1.15 -6.11 6.38
CA LEU A 45 0.45 -5.15 5.52
C LEU A 45 -0.21 -4.02 6.33
N TYR A 46 -0.78 -4.31 7.48
CA TYR A 46 -1.41 -3.33 8.36
C TYR A 46 -0.44 -2.27 8.89
N GLU A 47 0.84 -2.57 8.93
CA GLU A 47 1.85 -1.61 9.38
C GLU A 47 2.16 -0.53 8.35
N PHE A 48 2.11 -0.82 7.05
CA PHE A 48 2.55 0.15 6.04
C PHE A 48 1.43 0.75 5.18
N LEU A 49 0.28 0.08 5.03
CA LEU A 49 -0.80 0.59 4.18
C LEU A 49 -1.29 2.00 4.57
N PRO A 50 -1.44 2.35 5.88
CA PRO A 50 -1.88 3.69 6.28
C PRO A 50 -0.87 4.78 5.96
N GLU A 51 0.43 4.48 5.99
CA GLU A 51 1.48 5.46 5.77
C GLU A 51 1.41 6.05 4.37
N ASN A 52 1.30 5.20 3.35
CA ASN A 52 1.26 5.62 1.96
C ASN A 52 0.08 6.55 1.67
N SER A 53 -1.10 6.24 2.21
CA SER A 53 -2.30 7.04 2.04
C SER A 53 -2.26 8.37 2.81
N THR A 54 -1.64 8.43 3.98
CA THR A 54 -1.56 9.68 4.77
C THR A 54 -0.68 10.75 4.16
N LEU A 55 0.34 10.37 3.36
CA LEU A 55 1.17 11.33 2.64
C LEU A 55 0.40 12.11 1.58
N LEU A 56 -0.62 11.51 0.98
CA LEU A 56 -1.43 12.12 -0.07
C LEU A 56 -2.20 13.35 0.41
N SER A 57 -2.49 13.45 1.71
CA SER A 57 -3.16 14.62 2.32
C SER A 57 -2.22 15.78 2.63
N THR A 58 -0.88 15.57 2.54
CA THR A 58 0.10 16.57 2.94
C THR A 58 0.23 17.66 1.89
N GLN A 59 0.28 18.93 2.34
CA GLN A 59 0.43 20.11 1.50
C GLN A 59 1.58 20.98 2.02
N PRO A 60 2.31 21.71 1.16
CA PRO A 60 3.41 22.57 1.60
C PRO A 60 2.99 23.69 2.55
N ASP A 61 1.80 24.25 2.38
CA ASP A 61 1.27 25.27 3.28
C ASP A 61 0.58 24.62 4.48
N ALA A 62 0.97 25.00 5.69
CA ALA A 62 0.24 24.62 6.91
C ALA A 62 -1.20 25.16 6.94
N PHE A 63 -1.44 26.26 6.25
CA PHE A 63 -2.76 26.87 6.10
C PHE A 63 -2.84 27.63 4.79
N ILE A 64 -3.89 27.41 3.98
CA ILE A 64 -4.00 28.08 2.67
C ILE A 64 -4.57 29.49 2.76
N GLY A 65 -5.23 29.87 3.84
CA GLY A 65 -5.87 31.15 4.06
C GLY A 65 -7.38 31.04 4.21
N ARG A 66 -8.05 32.14 4.49
CA ARG A 66 -9.51 32.24 4.57
C ARG A 66 -10.05 33.20 3.51
N PHE A 67 -11.33 33.11 3.20
CA PHE A 67 -11.98 33.94 2.22
C PHE A 67 -11.99 35.41 2.63
N PHE A 68 -12.47 35.70 3.84
CA PHE A 68 -12.51 37.06 4.34
C PHE A 68 -11.37 37.34 5.35
N PRO A 69 -10.74 38.50 5.27
CA PRO A 69 -11.01 39.61 4.36
C PRO A 69 -10.37 39.50 2.98
N SER A 70 -9.77 38.39 2.63
CA SER A 70 -9.02 38.21 1.37
C SER A 70 -9.96 37.81 0.22
N ILE A 71 -10.01 38.61 -0.83
CA ILE A 71 -10.59 38.27 -2.12
C ILE A 71 -9.43 38.15 -3.10
N PRO A 72 -9.28 37.06 -3.87
CA PRO A 72 -10.18 35.96 -4.16
C PRO A 72 -10.13 34.79 -3.18
N CYS A 73 -11.10 33.89 -3.37
CA CYS A 73 -11.26 32.59 -2.76
C CYS A 73 -9.95 31.82 -2.59
N ARG A 74 -9.63 31.38 -1.39
CA ARG A 74 -8.45 30.52 -1.16
C ARG A 74 -8.80 29.09 -1.51
N PHE A 75 -8.31 28.66 -2.66
CA PHE A 75 -8.55 27.34 -3.23
C PHE A 75 -7.24 26.74 -3.73
N SER A 76 -7.08 25.44 -3.59
CA SER A 76 -5.98 24.69 -4.16
C SER A 76 -6.52 23.38 -4.72
N ALA A 77 -6.10 23.01 -5.90
CA ALA A 77 -6.37 21.70 -6.49
C ALA A 77 -5.13 21.21 -7.24
N GLY A 78 -4.90 19.91 -7.26
CA GLY A 78 -3.72 19.37 -7.90
C GLY A 78 -3.59 17.87 -7.82
N ILE A 79 -2.37 17.42 -8.02
CA ILE A 79 -1.98 16.01 -7.99
C ILE A 79 -0.86 15.85 -6.95
N THR A 80 -0.99 14.82 -6.14
CA THR A 80 0.07 14.36 -5.23
C THR A 80 0.44 12.95 -5.62
N THR A 81 1.70 12.71 -5.89
CA THR A 81 2.23 11.36 -6.07
C THR A 81 3.07 11.01 -4.85
N SER A 82 2.92 9.82 -4.32
CA SER A 82 3.73 9.32 -3.21
C SER A 82 4.37 7.98 -3.54
N ALA A 83 5.43 7.67 -2.82
CA ALA A 83 6.10 6.40 -2.89
C ALA A 83 6.60 6.03 -1.50
N THR A 84 6.21 4.84 -1.04
CA THR A 84 6.64 4.27 0.24
C THR A 84 7.57 3.10 -0.01
N LEU A 85 8.68 3.09 0.70
CA LEU A 85 9.64 2.00 0.65
C LEU A 85 9.19 0.89 1.58
N ILE A 86 8.85 -0.26 1.01
CA ILE A 86 8.37 -1.44 1.74
C ILE A 86 9.50 -2.46 1.82
N ASP A 87 9.72 -2.97 3.03
CA ASP A 87 10.58 -4.13 3.27
C ASP A 87 9.80 -5.39 2.90
N THR A 88 10.40 -6.27 2.11
CA THR A 88 9.76 -7.52 1.65
C THR A 88 10.18 -8.74 2.46
N GLU A 89 10.91 -8.55 3.54
CA GLU A 89 11.41 -9.62 4.41
C GLU A 89 10.27 -10.48 4.97
N PHE A 90 9.16 -9.83 5.39
CA PHE A 90 7.97 -10.54 5.88
C PHE A 90 7.37 -11.51 4.86
N VAL A 91 7.53 -11.17 3.61
CA VAL A 91 7.07 -12.01 2.51
C VAL A 91 7.97 -13.22 2.38
N ALA A 92 9.31 -13.02 2.43
CA ALA A 92 10.30 -14.10 2.41
C ALA A 92 10.09 -15.06 3.60
N ASP A 93 9.83 -14.52 4.79
CA ASP A 93 9.57 -15.29 6.01
C ASP A 93 8.26 -16.08 5.92
N GLY A 94 7.19 -15.47 5.38
CA GLY A 94 5.94 -16.17 5.14
C GLY A 94 6.12 -17.37 4.19
N PHE A 95 6.89 -17.18 3.13
CA PHE A 95 7.21 -18.27 2.20
C PHE A 95 8.11 -19.34 2.82
N LYS A 96 9.08 -18.95 3.62
CA LYS A 96 9.95 -19.89 4.31
C LYS A 96 9.12 -20.84 5.20
N LEU A 97 8.14 -20.33 5.92
CA LEU A 97 7.23 -21.17 6.71
C LEU A 97 6.46 -22.18 5.85
N ILE A 98 6.01 -21.76 4.67
CA ILE A 98 5.31 -22.65 3.73
C ILE A 98 6.27 -23.69 3.17
N LEU A 99 7.49 -23.30 2.80
CA LEU A 99 8.52 -24.19 2.27
C LEU A 99 9.04 -25.19 3.31
N ASP A 100 9.20 -24.76 4.56
CA ASP A 100 9.66 -25.64 5.65
C ASP A 100 8.63 -26.75 5.91
N ASP A 101 7.33 -26.47 5.86
CA ASP A 101 6.27 -27.46 6.00
C ASP A 101 6.22 -28.41 4.78
N ILE A 102 6.42 -27.87 3.57
CA ILE A 102 6.46 -28.68 2.34
C ILE A 102 7.68 -29.60 2.36
N SER A 103 8.85 -29.08 2.76
CA SER A 103 10.09 -29.87 2.84
C SER A 103 10.02 -30.98 3.89
N ALA A 104 9.28 -30.77 4.98
CA ALA A 104 9.02 -31.79 6.00
C ALA A 104 8.08 -32.93 5.50
N ALA A 105 7.26 -32.64 4.49
CA ALA A 105 6.30 -33.60 3.93
C ALA A 105 6.84 -34.39 2.72
N LEU A 106 7.98 -34.01 2.14
CA LEU A 106 8.54 -34.60 0.93
C LEU A 106 9.91 -35.26 1.18
N PRO A 107 10.28 -36.29 0.39
CA PRO A 107 11.64 -36.84 0.41
C PRO A 107 12.69 -35.77 0.07
N GLN A 108 13.78 -35.71 0.82
CA GLN A 108 14.81 -34.67 0.72
C GLN A 108 15.47 -34.52 -0.67
N ASP A 109 15.37 -35.53 -1.52
CA ASP A 109 15.97 -35.53 -2.86
C ASP A 109 15.34 -34.56 -3.85
N TYR A 110 14.16 -34.02 -3.53
CA TYR A 110 13.41 -33.11 -4.41
C TYR A 110 13.72 -31.62 -4.20
N PHE A 111 14.48 -31.25 -3.15
CA PHE A 111 14.73 -29.85 -2.76
C PHE A 111 16.17 -29.38 -2.91
N HIS A 112 16.99 -30.07 -3.73
CA HIS A 112 18.33 -29.59 -4.03
C HIS A 112 18.28 -28.33 -4.90
N ASP A 113 18.79 -27.20 -4.36
CA ASP A 113 19.05 -25.92 -5.05
C ASP A 113 17.87 -24.93 -5.17
N PHE A 114 17.02 -24.81 -4.17
CA PHE A 114 16.07 -23.71 -4.15
C PHE A 114 16.66 -22.46 -3.47
N SER A 115 17.44 -21.66 -4.20
CA SER A 115 17.86 -20.34 -3.76
C SER A 115 16.88 -19.26 -4.25
N PHE A 116 16.29 -18.56 -3.33
CA PHE A 116 15.30 -17.54 -3.59
C PHE A 116 15.85 -16.15 -3.29
N SER A 117 15.83 -15.26 -4.26
CA SER A 117 16.25 -13.89 -4.10
C SER A 117 15.07 -12.94 -4.29
N ILE A 118 14.48 -12.49 -3.20
CA ILE A 118 13.54 -11.37 -3.21
C ILE A 118 14.32 -10.07 -3.02
N PRO A 119 14.04 -9.00 -3.78
CA PRO A 119 14.63 -7.71 -3.48
C PRO A 119 14.16 -7.27 -2.09
N GLN A 120 15.10 -6.96 -1.21
CA GLN A 120 14.80 -6.61 0.19
C GLN A 120 13.84 -5.42 0.33
N LYS A 121 13.74 -4.57 -0.68
CA LYS A 121 12.90 -3.36 -0.64
C LYS A 121 12.19 -3.12 -1.96
N VAL A 122 10.90 -2.83 -1.88
CA VAL A 122 10.04 -2.48 -3.01
C VAL A 122 9.42 -1.11 -2.80
N LEU A 123 9.34 -0.32 -3.86
CA LEU A 123 8.71 0.98 -3.86
C LEU A 123 7.23 0.84 -4.28
N LEU A 124 6.31 1.23 -3.39
CA LEU A 124 4.88 1.29 -3.70
C LEU A 124 4.50 2.71 -4.14
N PRO A 125 4.30 2.96 -5.44
CA PRO A 125 3.88 4.27 -5.93
C PRO A 125 2.37 4.44 -5.81
N THR A 126 1.93 5.68 -5.52
CA THR A 126 0.52 6.07 -5.52
C THR A 126 0.36 7.47 -6.10
N ALA A 127 -0.79 7.77 -6.70
CA ALA A 127 -1.11 9.10 -7.20
C ALA A 127 -2.55 9.48 -6.85
N ALA A 128 -2.75 10.69 -6.34
CA ALA A 128 -4.04 11.21 -5.91
C ALA A 128 -4.34 12.55 -6.57
N VAL A 129 -5.61 12.77 -6.87
CA VAL A 129 -6.14 14.11 -7.09
C VAL A 129 -6.48 14.72 -5.75
N THR A 130 -6.06 15.96 -5.52
CA THR A 130 -6.23 16.67 -4.25
C THR A 130 -6.95 17.99 -4.47
N ALA A 131 -7.80 18.39 -3.52
CA ALA A 131 -8.43 19.68 -3.50
C ALA A 131 -8.50 20.22 -2.07
N ARG A 132 -8.36 21.53 -1.89
CA ARG A 132 -8.46 22.19 -0.59
C ARG A 132 -9.08 23.56 -0.71
N ILE A 133 -9.93 23.90 0.25
CA ILE A 133 -10.64 25.19 0.32
C ILE A 133 -10.47 25.81 1.71
N GLY A 134 -10.22 27.10 1.77
CA GLY A 134 -10.15 27.85 3.02
C GLY A 134 -11.53 28.18 3.60
N GLY A 135 -11.59 28.35 4.91
CA GLY A 135 -12.82 28.73 5.60
C GLY A 135 -13.28 30.16 5.27
N ILE A 136 -14.58 30.42 5.41
CA ILE A 136 -15.16 31.72 5.04
C ILE A 136 -14.69 32.83 6.00
N PHE A 137 -14.90 32.65 7.29
CA PHE A 137 -14.56 33.64 8.34
C PHE A 137 -13.55 33.11 9.33
N PHE A 138 -13.63 31.83 9.67
CA PHE A 138 -12.77 31.20 10.65
C PHE A 138 -11.47 30.71 10.01
N PRO A 139 -10.35 30.68 10.75
CA PRO A 139 -9.05 30.27 10.24
C PRO A 139 -8.93 28.73 10.15
N PHE A 140 -9.78 28.11 9.39
CA PHE A 140 -9.67 26.69 9.06
C PHE A 140 -9.61 26.47 7.54
N ASP A 141 -9.12 25.34 7.12
CA ASP A 141 -9.23 24.85 5.76
C ASP A 141 -9.64 23.38 5.74
N ILE A 142 -10.34 23.00 4.69
CA ILE A 142 -10.81 21.64 4.46
C ILE A 142 -10.14 21.11 3.20
N GLY A 143 -9.55 19.92 3.29
CA GLY A 143 -8.94 19.22 2.19
C GLY A 143 -9.63 17.90 1.92
N ALA A 144 -9.58 17.47 0.66
CA ALA A 144 -10.00 16.15 0.24
C ALA A 144 -9.04 15.62 -0.83
N PHE A 145 -8.92 14.32 -0.90
CA PHE A 145 -8.17 13.65 -1.95
C PHE A 145 -8.84 12.33 -2.33
N ALA A 146 -8.59 11.90 -3.55
CA ALA A 146 -9.03 10.62 -4.04
C ALA A 146 -7.96 9.99 -4.93
N VAL A 147 -7.81 8.69 -4.76
CA VAL A 147 -6.98 7.81 -5.59
C VAL A 147 -7.91 6.77 -6.17
N THR A 148 -7.80 6.53 -7.44
CA THR A 148 -8.29 5.31 -8.04
C THR A 148 -7.22 4.81 -8.99
N THR A 149 -6.71 3.65 -8.75
CA THR A 149 -5.95 2.94 -9.75
C THR A 149 -6.99 2.29 -10.65
N THR A 150 -7.41 3.04 -11.70
CA THR A 150 -8.06 2.37 -12.82
C THR A 150 -7.11 1.28 -13.31
N ASP A 151 -7.69 0.19 -13.71
CA ASP A 151 -7.15 -1.09 -14.18
C ASP A 151 -5.79 -1.11 -14.92
N SER A 152 -5.17 0.02 -15.16
CA SER A 152 -4.06 0.16 -16.11
C SER A 152 -2.65 0.24 -15.49
N LEU A 153 -2.48 0.41 -14.18
CA LEU A 153 -1.14 0.52 -13.58
C LEU A 153 -0.52 -0.81 -13.17
N ILE A 154 -1.33 -1.82 -12.86
CA ILE A 154 -0.88 -3.16 -12.45
C ILE A 154 -1.83 -4.24 -12.98
N LYS A 155 -2.48 -4.03 -14.11
CA LYS A 155 -3.30 -5.03 -14.77
C LYS A 155 -2.42 -5.86 -15.72
N ASP A 156 -2.66 -7.15 -15.74
CA ASP A 156 -2.02 -8.10 -16.64
C ASP A 156 -0.50 -8.26 -16.46
N ILE A 157 -0.01 -8.34 -15.21
CA ILE A 157 1.24 -9.05 -15.04
C ILE A 157 0.93 -10.53 -15.24
N SER A 158 0.91 -10.93 -16.50
CA SER A 158 0.78 -12.33 -16.87
C SER A 158 2.14 -12.86 -17.29
N PHE A 159 2.56 -13.94 -16.68
CA PHE A 159 3.71 -14.75 -17.11
C PHE A 159 3.17 -16.15 -17.34
N ASP A 160 3.43 -16.72 -18.49
CA ASP A 160 3.01 -18.05 -18.98
C ASP A 160 1.85 -18.74 -18.20
N ASP A 161 2.03 -19.00 -16.91
CA ASP A 161 1.09 -19.76 -16.06
C ASP A 161 0.51 -18.93 -14.89
N PHE A 162 0.82 -17.63 -14.80
CA PHE A 162 0.50 -16.79 -13.65
C PHE A 162 -0.11 -15.44 -14.05
N SER A 163 -1.18 -15.03 -13.36
CA SER A 163 -1.75 -13.68 -13.48
C SER A 163 -1.98 -13.04 -12.11
N MET A 164 -1.73 -11.74 -12.03
CA MET A 164 -1.98 -10.92 -10.85
C MET A 164 -2.71 -9.66 -11.23
N ASP A 165 -3.77 -9.38 -10.49
CA ASP A 165 -4.50 -8.12 -10.52
C ASP A 165 -4.41 -7.44 -9.16
N LEU A 166 -4.00 -6.17 -9.15
CA LEU A 166 -4.04 -5.32 -7.96
C LEU A 166 -4.85 -4.08 -8.26
N SER A 167 -5.95 -3.90 -7.56
CA SER A 167 -6.69 -2.65 -7.56
C SER A 167 -6.60 -1.95 -6.21
N TYR A 168 -6.49 -0.63 -6.25
CA TYR A 168 -6.39 0.23 -5.08
C TYR A 168 -7.28 1.44 -5.25
N THR A 169 -8.19 1.65 -4.32
CA THR A 169 -9.02 2.84 -4.23
C THR A 169 -8.86 3.46 -2.86
N CYS A 170 -8.63 4.76 -2.81
CA CYS A 170 -8.50 5.48 -1.57
C CYS A 170 -9.15 6.85 -1.70
N PHE A 171 -9.85 7.27 -0.68
CA PHE A 171 -10.31 8.65 -0.55
C PHE A 171 -10.21 9.10 0.89
N GLY A 172 -9.98 10.37 1.06
CA GLY A 172 -9.85 10.93 2.38
C GLY A 172 -10.04 12.43 2.40
N GLY A 173 -10.11 12.96 3.60
CA GLY A 173 -10.20 14.39 3.83
C GLY A 173 -9.72 14.76 5.20
N ASP A 174 -9.43 16.04 5.36
CA ASP A 174 -8.98 16.61 6.61
C ASP A 174 -9.53 18.03 6.81
N ILE A 175 -9.63 18.42 8.05
CA ILE A 175 -9.86 19.80 8.47
C ILE A 175 -8.67 20.25 9.30
N ARG A 176 -8.14 21.44 8.96
CA ARG A 176 -7.04 22.06 9.71
C ARG A 176 -7.48 23.42 10.25
N TYR A 177 -7.12 23.70 11.48
CA TYR A 177 -7.28 24.99 12.12
C TYR A 177 -5.94 25.70 12.23
N ALA A 178 -5.87 26.94 11.75
CA ALA A 178 -4.65 27.74 11.87
C ALA A 178 -4.57 28.36 13.28
N ILE A 179 -3.60 27.90 14.04
CA ILE A 179 -3.21 28.51 15.31
C ILE A 179 -2.52 29.86 15.04
N LEU A 180 -1.66 29.90 14.02
CA LEU A 180 -1.03 31.09 13.49
C LEU A 180 -1.23 31.12 11.97
N GLU A 181 -1.89 32.18 11.48
CA GLU A 181 -2.18 32.35 10.05
C GLU A 181 -0.95 32.77 9.22
N GLY A 182 0.14 33.07 9.91
CA GLY A 182 1.36 33.52 9.28
C GLY A 182 1.36 35.01 8.94
N GLY A 183 2.46 35.48 8.41
CA GLY A 183 2.69 36.88 8.00
C GLY A 183 4.12 37.04 7.50
N ASN A 184 4.54 38.29 7.29
CA ASN A 184 5.88 38.55 6.81
C ASN A 184 6.96 38.01 7.76
N PHE A 185 6.76 38.11 9.07
CA PHE A 185 7.71 37.65 10.08
C PHE A 185 7.33 36.34 10.76
N PHE A 186 6.04 36.01 10.82
CA PHE A 186 5.55 34.83 11.54
C PHE A 186 5.31 33.64 10.62
N PRO A 187 5.59 32.41 11.07
CA PRO A 187 5.23 31.20 10.35
C PRO A 187 3.72 30.95 10.40
N LYS A 188 3.21 30.12 9.52
CA LYS A 188 1.91 29.50 9.64
C LYS A 188 2.04 28.25 10.52
N ILE A 189 1.11 28.10 11.46
CA ILE A 189 1.04 26.88 12.31
C ILE A 189 -0.41 26.42 12.30
N SER A 190 -0.62 25.16 12.04
CA SER A 190 -1.95 24.53 12.08
C SER A 190 -1.93 23.21 12.82
N CYS A 191 -3.09 22.87 13.36
CA CYS A 191 -3.41 21.51 13.80
C CYS A 191 -4.68 21.05 13.07
N GLY A 192 -4.85 19.75 12.94
CA GLY A 192 -6.01 19.22 12.20
C GLY A 192 -6.27 17.76 12.49
N LEU A 193 -7.43 17.32 12.02
CA LEU A 193 -7.89 15.95 12.06
C LEU A 193 -8.28 15.52 10.65
N GLY A 194 -8.05 14.28 10.33
CA GLY A 194 -8.44 13.73 9.04
C GLY A 194 -8.86 12.26 9.14
N TYR A 195 -9.50 11.84 8.08
CA TYR A 195 -9.98 10.48 7.89
C TYR A 195 -9.65 10.01 6.48
N ILE A 196 -9.27 8.74 6.36
CA ILE A 196 -8.93 8.08 5.12
C ILE A 196 -9.62 6.73 5.09
N PHE A 197 -10.28 6.44 3.98
CA PHE A 197 -10.73 5.11 3.61
C PHE A 197 -9.85 4.59 2.48
N SER A 198 -9.39 3.35 2.61
CA SER A 198 -8.62 2.67 1.57
C SER A 198 -9.14 1.26 1.36
N HIS A 199 -9.19 0.85 0.11
CA HIS A 199 -9.64 -0.46 -0.31
C HIS A 199 -8.61 -1.05 -1.27
N TYR A 200 -8.10 -2.22 -0.94
CA TYR A 200 -7.11 -2.98 -1.71
C TYR A 200 -7.71 -4.32 -2.09
N ASP A 201 -7.68 -4.66 -3.36
CA ASP A 201 -8.14 -5.93 -3.90
C ASP A 201 -6.98 -6.60 -4.63
N PHE A 202 -6.46 -7.67 -4.04
CA PHE A 202 -5.38 -8.48 -4.57
C PHE A 202 -5.97 -9.79 -5.08
N LYS A 203 -5.79 -10.06 -6.37
CA LYS A 203 -6.18 -11.32 -6.99
C LYS A 203 -4.98 -11.94 -7.67
N MET A 204 -4.71 -13.18 -7.35
CA MET A 204 -3.63 -13.96 -7.94
C MET A 204 -4.19 -15.28 -8.45
N ASN A 205 -3.90 -15.61 -9.70
CA ASN A 205 -4.29 -16.88 -10.30
C ASN A 205 -3.06 -17.54 -10.91
N MET A 206 -2.95 -18.83 -10.71
CA MET A 206 -1.92 -19.67 -11.30
C MET A 206 -2.58 -20.87 -11.99
N ASN A 207 -2.14 -21.12 -13.23
CA ASN A 207 -2.56 -22.28 -14.02
C ASN A 207 -1.30 -22.96 -14.53
N LYS A 208 -0.92 -24.10 -13.95
CA LYS A 208 0.30 -24.80 -14.33
C LYS A 208 0.03 -26.24 -14.73
N ALA A 209 0.59 -26.63 -15.88
CA ALA A 209 0.65 -28.03 -16.29
C ALA A 209 1.77 -28.75 -15.51
N VAL A 210 1.46 -29.96 -15.04
CA VAL A 210 2.40 -30.84 -14.34
C VAL A 210 2.82 -31.96 -15.28
N TYR A 211 4.10 -32.13 -15.43
CA TYR A 211 4.69 -33.17 -16.30
C TYR A 211 5.44 -34.20 -15.46
N SER A 212 5.43 -35.45 -15.88
CA SER A 212 6.36 -36.48 -15.44
C SER A 212 7.04 -37.05 -16.66
N ASP A 213 8.36 -36.89 -16.74
CA ASP A 213 9.17 -37.17 -17.92
C ASP A 213 8.65 -36.35 -19.13
N GLU A 214 8.03 -36.95 -20.10
CA GLU A 214 7.48 -36.27 -21.30
C GLU A 214 5.96 -36.23 -21.33
N TYR A 215 5.27 -36.72 -20.29
CA TYR A 215 3.81 -36.79 -20.29
C TYR A 215 3.17 -35.76 -19.34
N GLU A 216 2.17 -34.99 -19.85
CA GLU A 216 1.35 -34.11 -19.04
C GLU A 216 0.48 -34.95 -18.09
N LEU A 217 0.72 -34.84 -16.79
CA LEU A 217 -0.03 -35.55 -15.75
C LEU A 217 -1.32 -34.82 -15.35
N GLY A 218 -1.42 -33.53 -15.63
CA GLY A 218 -2.58 -32.71 -15.32
C GLY A 218 -2.26 -31.23 -15.14
N LYS A 219 -3.25 -30.48 -14.68
CA LYS A 219 -3.12 -29.03 -14.44
C LYS A 219 -3.45 -28.68 -12.99
N ILE A 220 -2.69 -27.77 -12.43
CA ILE A 220 -2.97 -27.16 -11.13
C ILE A 220 -3.48 -25.74 -11.38
N ASN A 221 -4.68 -25.47 -10.89
CA ASN A 221 -5.28 -24.15 -10.86
C ASN A 221 -5.31 -23.69 -9.41
N SER A 222 -4.65 -22.59 -9.09
CA SER A 222 -4.74 -21.99 -7.77
C SER A 222 -5.17 -20.54 -7.87
N SER A 223 -5.94 -20.09 -6.90
CA SER A 223 -6.33 -18.70 -6.77
C SER A 223 -6.20 -18.23 -5.33
N ILE A 224 -5.71 -17.01 -5.16
CA ILE A 224 -5.68 -16.29 -3.88
C ILE A 224 -6.38 -14.96 -4.12
N ASN A 225 -7.37 -14.67 -3.28
CA ASN A 225 -8.06 -13.39 -3.26
C ASN A 225 -7.91 -12.78 -1.87
N MET A 226 -7.36 -11.59 -1.78
CA MET A 226 -7.23 -10.86 -0.51
C MET A 226 -7.79 -9.46 -0.69
N LEU A 227 -8.83 -9.16 0.07
CA LEU A 227 -9.48 -7.86 0.12
C LEU A 227 -9.19 -7.23 1.47
N ILE A 228 -8.61 -6.02 1.46
CA ILE A 228 -8.29 -5.26 2.66
C ILE A 228 -8.97 -3.91 2.59
N GLU A 229 -9.86 -3.64 3.52
CA GLU A 229 -10.45 -2.33 3.76
C GLU A 229 -9.79 -1.70 4.98
N SER A 230 -9.43 -0.42 4.91
CA SER A 230 -8.88 0.30 6.05
C SER A 230 -9.59 1.63 6.28
N HIS A 231 -9.85 1.91 7.55
CA HIS A 231 -10.38 3.17 8.05
C HIS A 231 -9.33 3.80 8.95
N THR A 232 -8.67 4.85 8.48
CA THR A 232 -7.61 5.54 9.21
C THR A 232 -8.07 6.89 9.68
N ILE A 233 -7.97 7.15 10.98
CA ILE A 233 -8.14 8.47 11.58
C ILE A 233 -6.76 8.99 11.96
N TYR A 234 -6.48 10.26 11.66
CA TYR A 234 -5.23 10.87 12.04
C TYR A 234 -5.41 12.28 12.58
N ALA A 235 -4.54 12.63 13.54
CA ALA A 235 -4.32 14.00 13.97
C ALA A 235 -3.00 14.50 13.38
N GLN A 236 -2.94 15.78 13.02
CA GLN A 236 -1.73 16.39 12.46
C GLN A 236 -1.44 17.75 13.04
N ALA A 237 -0.17 18.10 13.08
CA ALA A 237 0.32 19.45 13.33
C ALA A 237 1.37 19.80 12.28
N GLN A 238 1.34 21.03 11.79
CA GLN A 238 2.26 21.49 10.75
C GLN A 238 2.65 22.94 10.96
N ILE A 239 3.92 23.22 10.68
CA ILE A 239 4.48 24.57 10.57
C ILE A 239 5.00 24.77 9.15
N SER A 240 4.78 25.95 8.58
CA SER A 240 5.35 26.36 7.30
C SER A 240 5.69 27.85 7.29
N LYS A 241 6.69 28.22 6.50
CA LYS A 241 7.09 29.63 6.32
C LYS A 241 7.43 29.90 4.88
N LYS A 242 6.83 30.95 4.32
CA LYS A 242 7.15 31.39 2.96
C LYS A 242 8.35 32.33 2.98
N PHE A 243 9.37 32.01 2.19
CA PHE A 243 10.55 32.82 1.90
C PHE A 243 10.62 33.04 0.38
N PHE A 244 10.23 34.19 -0.09
CA PHE A 244 10.08 34.46 -1.53
C PHE A 244 9.16 33.46 -2.21
N ILE A 245 9.75 32.56 -3.00
CA ILE A 245 9.04 31.49 -3.69
C ILE A 245 9.11 30.15 -2.92
N PHE A 246 10.02 30.01 -1.95
CA PHE A 246 10.21 28.77 -1.20
C PHE A 246 9.29 28.70 0.01
N VAL A 247 8.74 27.53 0.25
CA VAL A 247 7.85 27.25 1.38
C VAL A 247 8.35 25.98 2.09
N PRO A 248 9.41 26.06 2.91
CA PRO A 248 9.78 24.96 3.78
C PRO A 248 8.68 24.70 4.79
N TYR A 249 8.50 23.43 5.13
CA TYR A 249 7.53 22.99 6.12
C TYR A 249 7.99 21.75 6.86
N LEU A 250 7.45 21.59 8.05
CA LEU A 250 7.66 20.45 8.94
C LEU A 250 6.34 20.14 9.63
N GLY A 251 6.06 18.87 9.83
CA GLY A 251 4.87 18.45 10.56
C GLY A 251 4.98 17.07 11.16
N ALA A 252 3.99 16.73 11.95
CA ALA A 252 3.84 15.42 12.55
C ALA A 252 2.40 14.93 12.41
N LYS A 253 2.23 13.64 12.31
CA LYS A 253 0.94 12.93 12.31
C LYS A 253 0.96 11.81 13.32
N ALA A 254 -0.18 11.62 13.97
CA ALA A 254 -0.48 10.46 14.79
C ALA A 254 -1.72 9.79 14.20
N LEU A 255 -1.67 8.50 13.96
CA LEU A 255 -2.73 7.79 13.24
C LEU A 255 -3.09 6.46 13.90
N VAL A 256 -4.35 6.10 13.77
CA VAL A 256 -4.92 4.80 14.16
C VAL A 256 -5.76 4.31 13.01
N SER A 257 -5.61 3.02 12.69
CA SER A 257 -6.34 2.39 11.59
C SER A 257 -7.10 1.17 12.09
N VAL A 258 -8.28 0.97 11.56
CA VAL A 258 -9.07 -0.25 11.71
C VAL A 258 -9.12 -0.92 10.35
N PHE A 259 -8.80 -2.20 10.31
CA PHE A 259 -8.75 -3.00 9.10
C PHE A 259 -9.81 -4.07 9.12
N ARG A 260 -10.39 -4.31 7.97
CA ARG A 260 -11.17 -5.49 7.66
C ARG A 260 -10.49 -6.22 6.52
N THR A 261 -10.17 -7.48 6.72
CA THR A 261 -9.54 -8.33 5.70
C THR A 261 -10.40 -9.55 5.46
N ASP A 262 -10.73 -9.78 4.21
CA ASP A 262 -11.33 -11.01 3.72
C ASP A 262 -10.30 -11.67 2.79
N CYS A 263 -9.83 -12.86 3.17
CA CYS A 263 -8.84 -13.62 2.41
C CYS A 263 -9.41 -14.99 2.10
N GLY A 264 -9.36 -15.38 0.84
CA GLY A 264 -9.73 -16.71 0.39
C GLY A 264 -8.65 -17.26 -0.54
N TRP A 265 -8.42 -18.54 -0.47
CA TRP A 265 -7.57 -19.26 -1.40
C TRP A 265 -8.23 -20.57 -1.82
N SER A 266 -7.95 -20.98 -3.03
CA SER A 266 -8.39 -22.27 -3.54
C SER A 266 -7.33 -22.89 -4.44
N VAL A 267 -7.23 -24.20 -4.39
CA VAL A 267 -6.41 -25.00 -5.30
C VAL A 267 -7.26 -26.13 -5.83
N ASN A 268 -7.22 -26.30 -7.13
CA ASN A 268 -7.90 -27.37 -7.83
C ASN A 268 -6.92 -28.06 -8.77
N THR A 269 -6.75 -29.36 -8.62
CA THR A 269 -5.97 -30.17 -9.56
C THR A 269 -6.93 -30.90 -10.48
N VAL A 270 -6.79 -30.64 -11.77
CA VAL A 270 -7.52 -31.38 -12.81
C VAL A 270 -6.58 -32.43 -13.37
N ASN A 271 -6.77 -33.68 -12.96
CA ASN A 271 -5.97 -34.78 -13.46
C ASN A 271 -6.81 -36.03 -13.73
N THR A 272 -6.29 -36.85 -14.62
CA THR A 272 -6.85 -38.16 -14.99
C THR A 272 -6.75 -39.21 -13.89
N ILE A 273 -5.93 -39.02 -12.86
CA ILE A 273 -5.69 -40.02 -11.81
C ILE A 273 -6.40 -39.66 -10.50
N LYS A 274 -6.37 -38.38 -10.07
CA LYS A 274 -7.04 -37.93 -8.85
C LYS A 274 -7.30 -36.44 -8.87
N ASN A 275 -8.56 -36.03 -8.76
CA ASN A 275 -8.92 -34.62 -8.55
C ASN A 275 -8.78 -34.31 -7.08
N ILE A 276 -7.97 -33.30 -6.76
CA ILE A 276 -7.79 -32.76 -5.42
C ILE A 276 -8.34 -31.34 -5.42
N TYR A 277 -9.18 -31.07 -4.46
CA TYR A 277 -9.72 -29.73 -4.22
C TYR A 277 -9.44 -29.32 -2.79
N GLY A 278 -8.88 -28.14 -2.62
CA GLY A 278 -8.69 -27.50 -1.33
C GLY A 278 -9.08 -26.05 -1.42
N ALA A 279 -9.81 -25.56 -0.46
CA ALA A 279 -10.11 -24.15 -0.32
C ALA A 279 -10.28 -23.81 1.16
N ASP A 280 -9.84 -22.63 1.55
CA ASP A 280 -10.09 -22.06 2.87
C ASP A 280 -10.25 -20.56 2.76
N SER A 281 -10.90 -19.96 3.74
CA SER A 281 -11.08 -18.52 3.81
C SER A 281 -11.09 -18.06 5.26
N PHE A 282 -10.62 -16.86 5.50
CA PHE A 282 -10.78 -16.22 6.78
C PHE A 282 -11.15 -14.75 6.60
N SER A 283 -11.93 -14.25 7.56
CA SER A 283 -12.22 -12.84 7.71
C SER A 283 -11.71 -12.37 9.05
N ALA A 284 -11.09 -11.20 9.08
CA ALA A 284 -10.58 -10.59 10.29
C ALA A 284 -10.94 -9.11 10.33
N THR A 285 -11.25 -8.62 11.52
CA THR A 285 -11.37 -7.19 11.77
C THR A 285 -10.45 -6.84 12.93
N ASP A 286 -9.42 -6.08 12.64
CA ASP A 286 -8.36 -5.80 13.59
C ASP A 286 -8.10 -4.29 13.68
N THR A 287 -7.65 -3.84 14.84
CA THR A 287 -7.12 -2.48 14.99
C THR A 287 -5.61 -2.55 14.78
N GLY A 288 -5.13 -1.79 13.81
CA GLY A 288 -3.70 -1.67 13.57
C GLY A 288 -2.96 -0.96 14.70
N PRO A 289 -1.64 -1.01 14.71
CA PRO A 289 -0.84 -0.34 15.71
C PRO A 289 -1.04 1.18 15.64
N PHE A 290 -0.94 1.85 16.78
CA PHE A 290 -0.82 3.30 16.82
C PHE A 290 0.48 3.71 16.15
N GLN A 291 0.40 4.62 15.18
CA GLN A 291 1.54 5.04 14.40
C GLN A 291 1.81 6.55 14.56
N THR A 292 3.08 6.90 14.55
CA THR A 292 3.53 8.28 14.58
C THR A 292 4.47 8.54 13.41
N GLN A 293 4.23 9.64 12.70
CA GLN A 293 4.97 10.03 11.52
C GLN A 293 5.43 11.47 11.65
N ILE A 294 6.67 11.72 11.32
CA ILE A 294 7.20 13.06 11.07
C ILE A 294 7.36 13.24 9.56
N TYR A 295 7.01 14.41 9.05
CA TYR A 295 7.21 14.74 7.66
C TYR A 295 7.80 16.14 7.50
N SER A 296 8.61 16.32 6.48
CA SER A 296 9.21 17.59 6.14
C SER A 296 9.34 17.75 4.63
N GLY A 297 9.38 18.97 4.18
CA GLY A 297 9.52 19.23 2.75
C GLY A 297 9.73 20.69 2.43
N CYS A 298 9.80 20.95 1.13
CA CYS A 298 9.89 22.29 0.60
C CYS A 298 8.96 22.42 -0.62
N GLY A 299 8.15 23.47 -0.60
CA GLY A 299 7.36 23.89 -1.75
C GLY A 299 8.03 25.04 -2.49
N VAL A 300 7.79 25.12 -3.80
CA VAL A 300 8.11 26.29 -4.63
C VAL A 300 6.80 26.86 -5.14
N GLN A 301 6.50 28.10 -4.78
CA GLN A 301 5.25 28.76 -5.09
C GLN A 301 5.43 29.86 -6.12
N PHE A 302 4.83 29.66 -7.29
CA PHE A 302 4.58 30.65 -8.34
C PHE A 302 3.20 31.31 -8.15
N PRO A 303 2.81 32.31 -8.95
CA PRO A 303 1.53 32.99 -8.77
C PRO A 303 0.30 32.06 -8.71
N PHE A 304 0.27 31.01 -9.54
CA PHE A 304 -0.88 30.08 -9.64
C PHE A 304 -0.50 28.62 -9.46
N ILE A 305 0.79 28.32 -9.34
CA ILE A 305 1.30 26.94 -9.28
C ILE A 305 2.17 26.80 -8.05
N GLN A 306 1.98 25.70 -7.34
CA GLN A 306 2.83 25.29 -6.24
C GLN A 306 3.33 23.87 -6.51
N LEU A 307 4.64 23.71 -6.54
CA LEU A 307 5.29 22.41 -6.59
C LEU A 307 5.90 22.12 -5.23
N GLY A 308 5.87 20.87 -4.79
CA GLY A 308 6.42 20.48 -3.49
C GLY A 308 7.07 19.11 -3.52
N LEU A 309 8.12 18.97 -2.72
CA LEU A 309 8.71 17.68 -2.36
C LEU A 309 8.51 17.48 -0.87
N ASN A 310 8.08 16.29 -0.51
CA ASN A 310 7.82 15.86 0.85
C ASN A 310 8.55 14.56 1.15
N THR A 311 9.08 14.45 2.34
CA THR A 311 9.64 13.22 2.88
C THR A 311 9.01 12.95 4.23
N ALA A 312 8.76 11.70 4.55
CA ALA A 312 8.22 11.30 5.83
C ALA A 312 8.94 10.09 6.39
N TYR A 313 9.00 10.02 7.69
CA TYR A 313 9.51 8.90 8.43
C TYR A 313 8.50 8.48 9.50
N ASN A 314 8.11 7.22 9.49
CA ASN A 314 7.22 6.63 10.46
C ASN A 314 8.06 5.90 11.53
N PHE A 315 7.91 6.33 12.79
CA PHE A 315 8.69 5.77 13.90
C PHE A 315 8.25 4.38 14.31
N SER A 316 6.99 4.04 14.07
CA SER A 316 6.41 2.78 14.53
C SER A 316 6.88 1.60 13.67
N ASN A 317 6.91 1.77 12.36
CA ASN A 317 7.33 0.75 11.41
C ASN A 317 8.71 0.99 10.77
N LYS A 318 9.39 2.11 11.16
CA LYS A 318 10.71 2.52 10.67
C LYS A 318 10.78 2.68 9.15
N LYS A 319 9.65 3.00 8.50
CA LYS A 319 9.57 3.17 7.05
C LYS A 319 9.84 4.63 6.66
N PHE A 320 10.31 4.76 5.43
CA PHE A 320 10.57 6.05 4.81
C PHE A 320 9.73 6.19 3.55
N SER A 321 9.10 7.35 3.40
CA SER A 321 8.22 7.66 2.27
C SER A 321 8.55 9.02 1.70
N ALA A 322 8.27 9.21 0.41
CA ALA A 322 8.43 10.48 -0.28
C ALA A 322 7.20 10.80 -1.12
N ALA A 323 6.91 12.09 -1.30
CA ALA A 323 5.83 12.54 -2.16
C ALA A 323 6.24 13.75 -2.97
N PHE A 324 5.71 13.84 -4.18
CA PHE A 324 5.76 15.01 -5.04
C PHE A 324 4.35 15.60 -5.15
N ILE A 325 4.24 16.91 -5.05
CA ILE A 325 2.99 17.65 -5.01
C ILE A 325 3.02 18.68 -6.12
N ALA A 326 1.96 18.74 -6.93
CA ALA A 326 1.78 19.77 -7.95
C ALA A 326 0.36 20.32 -7.84
N ASN A 327 0.22 21.57 -7.42
CA ASN A 327 -1.06 22.20 -7.17
C ASN A 327 -1.23 23.48 -7.97
N PHE A 328 -2.44 23.68 -8.48
CA PHE A 328 -2.94 24.99 -8.87
C PHE A 328 -3.54 25.65 -7.62
N LYS A 329 -3.24 26.95 -7.40
CA LYS A 329 -3.62 27.68 -6.21
C LYS A 329 -4.12 29.07 -6.57
N LEU A 330 -5.30 29.44 -6.06
CA LEU A 330 -5.92 30.76 -6.16
C LEU A 330 -5.93 31.48 -4.82
#